data_075d0901ff716f5a0684ae800a48a1c8
#
_entry.id   075d0901ff716f5a0684ae800a48a1c8
#
_cell.length_a   1.000
_cell.length_b   1.000
_cell.length_c   1.000
_cell.angle_alpha   90.00
_cell.angle_beta   90.00
_cell.angle_gamma   90.00
#
_symmetry.space_group_name_H-M   'P 1'
#
loop_
_entity.id
_entity.type
_entity.pdbx_description
1 polymer ?
#
loop_
_entity_poly.entity_id
_entity_poly.type
_entity_poly.pdbx_seq_one_letter_code
_entity_poly.pdbx_strand_id
1 'polypeptide(L)'
;VRDENEKPLKMIKGKRLPDWTGKGKRVLGNYAGLPGVAFAKVMQDAKGNLNVPFWNATSIAVDNRIRPKSTVTYQWRFALNDADSEPTANASLIYRPVFKNLAKSKKWIVDDIKVTEVAW
;
A
#
# COMPACT_ATOMS: atom_id res chain seq x y z
N VAL A 1 -5.49 12.48 -0.31
CA VAL A 1 -6.41 13.59 -0.59
C VAL A 1 -6.34 14.57 0.57
N ARG A 2 -6.27 15.85 0.27
CA ARG A 2 -6.11 16.95 1.22
C ARG A 2 -7.08 18.07 0.89
N ASP A 3 -7.42 18.88 1.87
CA ASP A 3 -8.15 20.13 1.65
C ASP A 3 -7.20 21.24 1.16
N GLU A 4 -7.74 22.43 0.94
CA GLU A 4 -7.01 23.62 0.50
C GLU A 4 -5.92 24.08 1.49
N ASN A 5 -6.04 23.69 2.77
CA ASN A 5 -5.06 23.96 3.82
C ASN A 5 -4.05 22.82 4.02
N GLU A 6 -3.91 21.93 3.03
CA GLU A 6 -3.01 20.78 3.04
C GLU A 6 -3.32 19.74 4.14
N LYS A 7 -4.47 19.82 4.82
CA LYS A 7 -4.89 18.84 5.84
C LYS A 7 -5.44 17.59 5.17
N PRO A 8 -5.08 16.39 5.66
CA PRO A 8 -5.60 15.15 5.10
C PRO A 8 -7.11 15.01 5.37
N LEU A 9 -7.87 14.72 4.31
CA LEU A 9 -9.29 14.44 4.42
C LEU A 9 -9.54 13.04 4.99
N LYS A 10 -10.61 12.91 5.76
CA LYS A 10 -11.03 11.64 6.34
C LYS A 10 -11.57 10.71 5.26
N MET A 11 -10.98 9.55 5.10
CA MET A 11 -11.51 8.51 4.21
C MET A 11 -12.77 7.88 4.83
N ILE A 12 -13.89 7.94 4.11
CA ILE A 12 -15.18 7.35 4.49
C ILE A 12 -15.27 5.90 4.00
N LYS A 13 -14.83 5.66 2.76
CA LYS A 13 -14.91 4.33 2.11
C LYS A 13 -13.72 4.10 1.21
N GLY A 14 -13.27 2.85 1.12
CA GLY A 14 -12.19 2.41 0.25
C GLY A 14 -11.24 1.45 0.94
N LYS A 15 -10.35 0.86 0.16
CA LYS A 15 -9.34 -0.05 0.67
C LYS A 15 -8.21 0.69 1.38
N ARG A 16 -7.64 0.06 2.39
CA ARG A 16 -6.43 0.51 3.08
C ARG A 16 -5.30 -0.48 2.84
N LEU A 17 -4.11 0.05 2.81
CA LEU A 17 -2.90 -0.76 2.72
C LEU A 17 -2.77 -1.65 3.96
N PRO A 18 -2.49 -2.96 3.79
CA PRO A 18 -2.41 -3.90 4.89
C PRO A 18 -1.16 -3.68 5.75
N ASP A 19 -1.16 -4.26 6.95
CA ASP A 19 -0.10 -4.12 7.96
C ASP A 19 1.28 -4.51 7.45
N TRP A 20 1.36 -5.50 6.58
CA TRP A 20 2.61 -5.96 6.00
C TRP A 20 3.27 -4.96 5.02
N THR A 21 2.58 -3.88 4.64
CA THR A 21 3.20 -2.77 3.90
C THR A 21 4.06 -1.87 4.78
N GLY A 22 4.08 -2.11 6.08
CA GLY A 22 4.94 -1.47 7.07
C GLY A 22 4.18 -0.54 7.98
N LYS A 23 4.37 -0.72 9.30
CA LYS A 23 3.83 0.14 10.37
C LYS A 23 4.89 1.16 10.79
N GLY A 24 4.48 2.41 10.95
CA GLY A 24 5.35 3.49 11.45
C GLY A 24 5.36 4.72 10.54
N LYS A 25 6.43 5.51 10.61
CA LYS A 25 6.54 6.77 9.88
C LYS A 25 6.56 6.55 8.36
N ARG A 26 5.71 7.30 7.63
CA ARG A 26 5.59 7.22 6.17
C ARG A 26 6.91 7.50 5.45
N VAL A 27 7.69 8.46 5.94
CA VAL A 27 9.01 8.81 5.38
C VAL A 27 9.99 7.62 5.34
N LEU A 28 9.76 6.63 6.18
CA LEU A 28 10.54 5.38 6.20
C LEU A 28 9.93 4.28 5.32
N GLY A 29 9.02 4.62 4.39
CA GLY A 29 8.33 3.67 3.53
C GLY A 29 7.34 2.77 4.29
N ASN A 30 6.71 3.26 5.35
CA ASN A 30 5.67 2.56 6.08
C ASN A 30 4.30 3.10 5.64
N TYR A 31 3.49 2.26 5.00
CA TYR A 31 2.26 2.68 4.36
C TYR A 31 1.00 2.02 4.93
N ALA A 32 1.12 1.12 5.89
CA ALA A 32 -0.02 0.44 6.50
C ALA A 32 -1.10 1.42 6.96
N GLY A 33 -2.35 1.11 6.65
CA GLY A 33 -3.51 1.93 7.00
C GLY A 33 -3.79 3.13 6.10
N LEU A 34 -2.87 3.53 5.23
CA LEU A 34 -3.14 4.57 4.24
C LEU A 34 -4.14 4.09 3.18
N PRO A 35 -4.92 5.02 2.58
CA PRO A 35 -5.73 4.68 1.41
C PRO A 35 -4.86 4.10 0.30
N GLY A 36 -5.25 2.91 -0.20
CA GLY A 36 -4.45 2.26 -1.24
C GLY A 36 -4.73 0.77 -1.37
N VAL A 37 -4.09 0.16 -2.36
CA VAL A 37 -4.12 -1.28 -2.60
C VAL A 37 -2.70 -1.77 -2.78
N ALA A 38 -2.36 -2.88 -2.15
CA ALA A 38 -1.09 -3.56 -2.36
C ALA A 38 -1.32 -4.80 -3.22
N PHE A 39 -0.67 -4.84 -4.38
CA PHE A 39 -0.72 -5.97 -5.32
C PHE A 39 0.46 -6.89 -5.04
N ALA A 40 0.21 -8.08 -4.54
CA ALA A 40 1.26 -9.00 -4.17
C ALA A 40 0.81 -10.46 -4.18
N LYS A 41 1.78 -11.36 -4.30
CA LYS A 41 1.63 -12.75 -3.90
C LYS A 41 2.23 -12.88 -2.50
N VAL A 42 1.37 -13.09 -1.51
CA VAL A 42 1.75 -13.20 -0.10
C VAL A 42 1.76 -14.67 0.30
N MET A 43 2.92 -15.16 0.67
CA MET A 43 3.11 -16.53 1.13
C MET A 43 2.95 -16.59 2.65
N GLN A 44 2.51 -17.74 3.15
CA GLN A 44 2.45 -18.00 4.60
C GLN A 44 3.06 -19.35 4.95
N ASP A 45 3.56 -19.47 6.16
CA ASP A 45 4.04 -20.74 6.73
C ASP A 45 2.91 -21.53 7.42
N ALA A 46 3.24 -22.69 7.93
CA ALA A 46 2.29 -23.56 8.64
C ALA A 46 1.74 -22.93 9.93
N LYS A 47 2.38 -21.91 10.47
CA LYS A 47 1.97 -21.17 11.68
C LYS A 47 1.11 -19.94 11.35
N GLY A 48 0.89 -19.64 10.05
CA GLY A 48 0.14 -18.47 9.61
C GLY A 48 0.95 -17.18 9.54
N ASN A 49 2.27 -17.21 9.70
CA ASN A 49 3.11 -16.03 9.48
C ASN A 49 3.12 -15.65 8.01
N LEU A 50 2.90 -14.36 7.73
CA LEU A 50 2.85 -13.83 6.36
C LEU A 50 4.22 -13.33 5.89
N ASN A 51 4.37 -13.24 4.56
CA ASN A 51 5.58 -12.74 3.89
C ASN A 51 6.85 -13.53 4.26
N VAL A 52 6.68 -14.82 4.46
CA VAL A 52 7.80 -15.73 4.71
C VAL A 52 8.57 -15.99 3.42
N PRO A 53 9.87 -16.32 3.51
CA PRO A 53 10.64 -16.78 2.35
C PRO A 53 9.99 -18.01 1.72
N PHE A 54 10.17 -18.19 0.39
CA PHE A 54 9.52 -19.27 -0.35
C PHE A 54 9.85 -20.68 0.20
N TRP A 55 11.04 -20.88 0.77
CA TRP A 55 11.45 -22.16 1.35
C TRP A 55 10.77 -22.49 2.68
N ASN A 56 10.15 -21.51 3.35
CA ASN A 56 9.36 -21.70 4.56
C ASN A 56 7.85 -21.66 4.29
N ALA A 57 7.47 -21.38 3.05
CA ALA A 57 6.07 -21.23 2.69
C ALA A 57 5.39 -22.59 2.53
N THR A 58 4.20 -22.74 3.10
CA THR A 58 3.34 -23.92 2.95
C THR A 58 2.12 -23.63 2.08
N SER A 59 1.73 -22.35 1.95
CA SER A 59 0.56 -21.95 1.16
C SER A 59 0.64 -20.49 0.72
N ILE A 60 -0.27 -20.10 -0.15
CA ILE A 60 -0.48 -18.73 -0.60
C ILE A 60 -1.62 -18.14 0.22
N ALA A 61 -1.34 -17.10 1.00
CA ALA A 61 -2.35 -16.39 1.77
C ALA A 61 -3.16 -15.40 0.90
N VAL A 62 -2.48 -14.71 -0.02
CA VAL A 62 -3.09 -13.73 -0.95
C VAL A 62 -2.35 -13.79 -2.28
N ASP A 63 -3.10 -13.76 -3.37
CA ASP A 63 -2.56 -13.47 -4.71
C ASP A 63 -3.55 -12.55 -5.43
N ASN A 64 -3.27 -11.26 -5.37
CA ASN A 64 -4.08 -10.21 -6.02
C ASN A 64 -3.27 -9.40 -7.05
N ARG A 65 -2.21 -10.01 -7.59
CA ARG A 65 -1.43 -9.41 -8.68
C ARG A 65 -2.31 -9.15 -9.89
N ILE A 66 -2.08 -8.03 -10.54
CA ILE A 66 -2.79 -7.67 -11.77
C ILE A 66 -2.32 -8.61 -12.89
N ARG A 67 -3.27 -9.28 -13.55
CA ARG A 67 -2.97 -10.17 -14.67
C ARG A 67 -2.52 -9.37 -15.89
N PRO A 68 -1.65 -9.92 -16.75
CA PRO A 68 -1.29 -9.30 -18.03
C PRO A 68 -2.53 -8.90 -18.83
N LYS A 69 -2.47 -7.76 -19.50
CA LYS A 69 -3.57 -7.21 -20.35
C LYS A 69 -4.89 -7.02 -19.60
N SER A 70 -4.87 -6.88 -18.27
CA SER A 70 -6.06 -6.59 -17.47
C SER A 70 -5.98 -5.22 -16.83
N THR A 71 -7.15 -4.66 -16.54
CA THR A 71 -7.31 -3.40 -15.81
C THR A 71 -8.09 -3.68 -14.54
N VAL A 72 -7.67 -3.05 -13.44
CA VAL A 72 -8.40 -3.07 -12.17
C VAL A 72 -8.75 -1.65 -11.77
N THR A 73 -9.96 -1.45 -11.26
CA THR A 73 -10.45 -0.15 -10.82
C THR A 73 -10.78 -0.20 -9.34
N TYR A 74 -10.35 0.81 -8.61
CA TYR A 74 -10.69 1.00 -7.21
C TYR A 74 -11.24 2.39 -6.98
N GLN A 75 -12.10 2.53 -5.98
CA GLN A 75 -12.71 3.79 -5.61
C GLN A 75 -12.50 4.06 -4.13
N TRP A 76 -12.25 5.31 -3.81
CA TRP A 76 -12.18 5.82 -2.45
C TRP A 76 -13.11 7.02 -2.32
N ARG A 77 -13.72 7.16 -1.16
CA ARG A 77 -14.56 8.32 -0.81
C ARG A 77 -13.96 9.00 0.40
N PHE A 78 -13.90 10.32 0.35
CA PHE A 78 -13.39 11.17 1.42
C PHE A 78 -14.50 12.16 1.82
N ALA A 79 -14.52 12.52 3.10
CA ALA A 79 -15.37 13.58 3.59
C ALA A 79 -14.74 14.93 3.22
N LEU A 80 -15.50 15.82 2.61
CA LEU A 80 -15.12 17.23 2.53
C LEU A 80 -15.42 17.88 3.88
N ASN A 81 -14.55 18.79 4.29
CA ASN A 81 -14.75 19.56 5.53
C ASN A 81 -15.72 20.73 5.31
N ASP A 82 -15.77 21.23 4.08
CA ASP A 82 -16.63 22.29 3.61
C ASP A 82 -17.15 21.97 2.20
N ALA A 83 -18.36 22.39 1.86
CA ALA A 83 -18.95 22.18 0.55
C ALA A 83 -18.24 22.97 -0.56
N ASP A 84 -17.64 24.11 -0.22
CA ASP A 84 -16.91 24.98 -1.14
C ASP A 84 -15.39 24.66 -1.19
N SER A 85 -14.95 23.63 -0.48
CA SER A 85 -13.54 23.22 -0.46
C SER A 85 -13.10 22.62 -1.79
N GLU A 86 -11.96 23.05 -2.30
CA GLU A 86 -11.27 22.49 -3.47
C GLU A 86 -10.21 21.47 -3.05
N PRO A 87 -10.55 20.19 -2.94
CA PRO A 87 -9.60 19.18 -2.48
C PRO A 87 -8.57 18.86 -3.55
N THR A 88 -7.34 18.60 -3.12
CA THR A 88 -6.29 18.03 -3.95
C THR A 88 -6.13 16.53 -3.72
N ALA A 89 -5.81 15.79 -4.76
CA ALA A 89 -5.56 14.36 -4.66
C ALA A 89 -4.25 13.99 -5.35
N ASN A 90 -3.43 13.19 -4.67
CA ASN A 90 -2.24 12.59 -5.25
C ASN A 90 -2.33 11.07 -5.15
N ALA A 91 -2.06 10.37 -6.24
CA ALA A 91 -1.92 8.93 -6.27
C ALA A 91 -0.53 8.56 -6.78
N SER A 92 0.18 7.71 -6.03
CA SER A 92 1.50 7.22 -6.40
C SER A 92 1.46 5.71 -6.58
N LEU A 93 2.06 5.21 -7.65
CA LEU A 93 2.37 3.80 -7.84
C LEU A 93 3.80 3.53 -7.37
N ILE A 94 3.95 2.63 -6.41
CA ILE A 94 5.23 2.31 -5.80
C ILE A 94 5.53 0.84 -6.02
N TYR A 95 6.71 0.54 -6.54
CA TYR A 95 7.24 -0.80 -6.61
C TYR A 95 8.16 -1.06 -5.41
N ARG A 96 7.87 -2.13 -4.68
CA ARG A 96 8.67 -2.60 -3.56
C ARG A 96 9.32 -3.94 -3.93
N PRO A 97 10.65 -3.99 -4.10
CA PRO A 97 11.34 -5.20 -4.54
C PRO A 97 11.25 -6.36 -3.54
N VAL A 98 11.14 -6.06 -2.24
CA VAL A 98 11.10 -7.06 -1.18
C VAL A 98 10.24 -6.61 -0.01
N PHE A 99 9.54 -7.53 0.63
CA PHE A 99 8.77 -7.22 1.84
C PHE A 99 9.67 -6.69 2.97
N LYS A 100 9.21 -5.67 3.67
CA LYS A 100 9.99 -4.99 4.73
C LYS A 100 10.48 -5.90 5.83
N ASN A 101 9.65 -6.82 6.30
CA ASN A 101 10.03 -7.77 7.33
C ASN A 101 11.16 -8.69 6.87
N LEU A 102 11.14 -9.13 5.61
CA LEU A 102 12.19 -9.95 5.03
C LEU A 102 13.50 -9.16 4.84
N ALA A 103 13.41 -7.95 4.28
CA ALA A 103 14.58 -7.08 4.16
C ALA A 103 15.24 -6.82 5.53
N LYS A 104 14.42 -6.53 6.56
CA LYS A 104 14.91 -6.32 7.93
C LYS A 104 15.59 -7.57 8.48
N SER A 105 15.00 -8.75 8.33
CA SER A 105 15.57 -10.01 8.83
C SER A 105 16.91 -10.37 8.17
N LYS A 106 17.07 -9.98 6.91
CA LYS A 106 18.30 -10.21 6.11
C LYS A 106 19.28 -9.05 6.16
N LYS A 107 18.95 -7.95 6.86
CA LYS A 107 19.74 -6.71 6.91
C LYS A 107 20.00 -6.12 5.52
N TRP A 108 19.07 -6.30 4.58
CA TRP A 108 19.15 -5.71 3.25
C TRP A 108 18.71 -4.25 3.29
N ILE A 109 19.44 -3.38 2.62
CA ILE A 109 19.05 -1.99 2.36
C ILE A 109 18.40 -1.98 0.99
N VAL A 110 17.07 -1.83 0.97
CA VAL A 110 16.26 -1.82 -0.26
C VAL A 110 15.26 -0.70 -0.19
N ASP A 111 15.32 0.20 -1.16
CA ASP A 111 14.42 1.32 -1.27
C ASP A 111 13.20 0.99 -2.15
N ASP A 112 12.09 1.63 -1.85
CA ASP A 112 10.91 1.62 -2.69
C ASP A 112 11.19 2.47 -3.95
N ILE A 113 10.67 2.03 -5.09
CA ILE A 113 10.80 2.73 -6.36
C ILE A 113 9.46 3.37 -6.71
N LYS A 114 9.40 4.70 -6.78
CA LYS A 114 8.23 5.41 -7.30
C LYS A 114 8.17 5.20 -8.82
N VAL A 115 7.17 4.47 -9.28
CA VAL A 115 6.97 4.17 -10.71
C VAL A 115 6.32 5.36 -11.41
N THR A 116 5.27 5.92 -10.82
CA THR A 116 4.56 7.08 -11.34
C THR A 116 3.76 7.77 -10.24
N GLU A 117 3.38 9.00 -10.50
CA GLU A 117 2.52 9.79 -9.64
C GLU A 117 1.57 10.63 -10.49
N VAL A 118 0.33 10.74 -10.08
CA VAL A 118 -0.70 11.56 -10.72
C VAL A 118 -1.31 12.46 -9.65
N ALA A 119 -1.50 13.73 -9.99
CA ALA A 119 -2.12 14.74 -9.15
C ALA A 119 -3.38 15.31 -9.83
N TRP A 120 -4.38 15.60 -9.03
CA TRP A 120 -5.64 16.27 -9.41
C TRP A 120 -5.93 17.45 -8.51
#